data_0b90fd1319a589e24808fcd9dbd93838
#
_entry.id   0b90fd1319a589e24808fcd9dbd93838
#
_cell.length_a   1.000
_cell.length_b   1.000
_cell.length_c   1.000
_cell.angle_alpha   90.00
_cell.angle_beta   90.00
_cell.angle_gamma   90.00
#
_symmetry.space_group_name_H-M   'P 1'
#
loop_
_entity.id
_entity.type
_entity.pdbx_description
1 polymer ?
#
loop_
_entity_poly.entity_id
_entity_poly.type
_entity_poly.pdbx_seq_one_letter_code
_entity_poly.pdbx_strand_id
1 'polypeptide(L)'
;MLYTILLGSMLLLFGGLVYGLVSVIMVNNIDQSLQTSSDEIIALLKINRGEQFDARSISTYEPSENIYIQVWGSNHELQISRPTGWKVALDQNAWVGSETTFSTSTVNGLHLRVFTTPLVSMRGPAGILQVGVDLGLMDIIQGTLTKILIFLTISAMLITAWLTWLLTKRGLAPLTTITHIATQISNADDLARRIPINEFRNDEVGHLALAFNKTLERLETLFGSQRRFLADVSHELRTPLTVIKGNIGIIRKFGVDEESLAGIENEVDRLTRLVGDLLLLNQAESGVMSLDRMKVDLGSVLMDVMQQASVLAGKKIKVKLVNIDQAIVNGDPDRIKQVFLNLISNAIAYTPEKGTVEVNLCKEGSMALFSVKDNGAGISPEDLPHIFERFYRGDKSRTHTPTSGFGLGLSIAKWITEKHGGKIEVESQLKQGTTFRVYLPLVEE
;
A
#
# COMPACT_ATOMS: atom_id res chain seq x y z
N MET A 1 -13.39 -1.75 18.20
CA MET A 1 -14.51 -2.42 18.90
C MET A 1 -14.24 -3.90 19.18
N LEU A 2 -13.88 -4.73 18.21
CA LEU A 2 -13.65 -6.17 18.43
C LEU A 2 -12.63 -6.44 19.55
N TYR A 3 -11.48 -5.78 19.54
CA TYR A 3 -10.43 -5.93 20.56
C TYR A 3 -10.86 -5.51 21.97
N THR A 4 -11.69 -4.49 22.12
CA THR A 4 -12.21 -4.07 23.43
C THR A 4 -13.17 -5.08 24.01
N ILE A 5 -14.01 -5.71 23.16
CA ILE A 5 -14.94 -6.78 23.56
C ILE A 5 -14.14 -8.03 23.97
N LEU A 6 -13.12 -8.40 23.16
CA LEU A 6 -12.29 -9.57 23.42
C LEU A 6 -11.48 -9.40 24.72
N LEU A 7 -10.90 -8.24 24.95
CA LEU A 7 -10.21 -7.91 26.20
C LEU A 7 -11.17 -7.95 27.40
N GLY A 8 -12.37 -7.37 27.25
CA GLY A 8 -13.39 -7.38 28.31
C GLY A 8 -13.84 -8.80 28.68
N SER A 9 -14.06 -9.67 27.69
CA SER A 9 -14.43 -11.07 27.93
C SER A 9 -13.29 -11.83 28.60
N MET A 10 -12.05 -11.60 28.23
CA MET A 10 -10.87 -12.24 28.85
C MET A 10 -10.70 -11.80 30.32
N LEU A 11 -10.91 -10.49 30.60
CA LEU A 11 -10.83 -9.98 31.97
C LEU A 11 -11.96 -10.52 32.86
N LEU A 12 -13.18 -10.67 32.31
CA LEU A 12 -14.30 -11.26 33.03
C LEU A 12 -14.04 -12.75 33.37
N LEU A 13 -13.52 -13.51 32.40
CA LEU A 13 -13.15 -14.91 32.64
C LEU A 13 -12.04 -15.03 33.69
N PHE A 14 -11.02 -14.19 33.59
CA PHE A 14 -9.93 -14.17 34.57
C PHE A 14 -10.41 -13.76 35.95
N GLY A 15 -11.25 -12.73 36.04
CA GLY A 15 -11.86 -12.29 37.30
C GLY A 15 -12.72 -13.38 37.94
N GLY A 16 -13.54 -14.08 37.13
CA GLY A 16 -14.34 -15.22 37.59
C GLY A 16 -13.49 -16.39 38.11
N LEU A 17 -12.37 -16.67 37.43
CA LEU A 17 -11.42 -17.71 37.86
C LEU A 17 -10.74 -17.34 39.19
N VAL A 18 -10.28 -16.11 39.33
CA VAL A 18 -9.65 -15.61 40.57
C VAL A 18 -10.65 -15.67 41.72
N TYR A 19 -11.88 -15.19 41.50
CA TYR A 19 -12.95 -15.24 42.50
C TYR A 19 -13.24 -16.68 42.92
N GLY A 20 -13.42 -17.60 41.96
CA GLY A 20 -13.66 -19.02 42.25
C GLY A 20 -12.52 -19.68 43.02
N LEU A 21 -11.29 -19.41 42.61
CA LEU A 21 -10.11 -19.97 43.27
C LEU A 21 -10.01 -19.48 44.73
N VAL A 22 -10.15 -18.17 44.97
CA VAL A 22 -10.13 -17.60 46.32
C VAL A 22 -11.25 -18.15 47.18
N SER A 23 -12.46 -18.29 46.62
CA SER A 23 -13.64 -18.85 47.34
C SER A 23 -13.35 -20.30 47.76
N VAL A 24 -12.87 -21.15 46.86
CA VAL A 24 -12.55 -22.57 47.16
C VAL A 24 -11.46 -22.68 48.23
N ILE A 25 -10.39 -21.88 48.11
CA ILE A 25 -9.30 -21.92 49.10
C ILE A 25 -9.82 -21.49 50.48
N MET A 26 -10.61 -20.43 50.56
CA MET A 26 -11.16 -19.93 51.83
C MET A 26 -12.08 -20.96 52.46
N VAL A 27 -13.02 -21.56 51.71
CA VAL A 27 -13.91 -22.59 52.22
C VAL A 27 -13.12 -23.82 52.71
N ASN A 28 -12.17 -24.29 51.95
CA ASN A 28 -11.33 -25.45 52.35
C ASN A 28 -10.55 -25.16 53.66
N ASN A 29 -9.99 -23.97 53.80
CA ASN A 29 -9.28 -23.57 55.01
C ASN A 29 -10.20 -23.53 56.23
N ILE A 30 -11.44 -23.01 56.05
CA ILE A 30 -12.45 -23.02 57.13
C ILE A 30 -12.88 -24.43 57.46
N ASP A 31 -13.16 -25.29 56.48
CA ASP A 31 -13.57 -26.66 56.68
C ASP A 31 -12.45 -27.46 57.45
N GLN A 32 -11.19 -27.26 57.09
CA GLN A 32 -10.05 -27.87 57.77
C GLN A 32 -9.89 -27.36 59.22
N SER A 33 -10.12 -26.06 59.46
CA SER A 33 -10.07 -25.47 60.79
C SER A 33 -11.19 -26.01 61.67
N LEU A 34 -12.43 -26.13 61.10
CA LEU A 34 -13.56 -26.71 61.82
C LEU A 34 -13.34 -28.16 62.18
N GLN A 35 -12.79 -28.96 61.29
CA GLN A 35 -12.45 -30.35 61.52
C GLN A 35 -11.41 -30.49 62.65
N THR A 36 -10.30 -29.71 62.58
CA THR A 36 -9.28 -29.69 63.63
C THR A 36 -9.84 -29.30 64.99
N SER A 37 -10.67 -28.23 65.04
CA SER A 37 -11.33 -27.80 66.25
C SER A 37 -12.28 -28.87 66.80
N SER A 38 -13.02 -29.56 65.92
CA SER A 38 -13.91 -30.66 66.32
C SER A 38 -13.15 -31.80 66.96
N ASP A 39 -12.00 -32.22 66.36
CA ASP A 39 -11.18 -33.30 66.86
C ASP A 39 -10.58 -32.96 68.24
N GLU A 40 -10.14 -31.70 68.44
CA GLU A 40 -9.67 -31.23 69.72
C GLU A 40 -10.79 -31.24 70.79
N ILE A 41 -12.01 -30.80 70.43
CA ILE A 41 -13.13 -30.78 71.32
C ILE A 41 -13.54 -32.21 71.72
N ILE A 42 -13.57 -33.14 70.74
CA ILE A 42 -13.90 -34.54 70.98
C ILE A 42 -12.88 -35.18 71.96
N ALA A 43 -11.60 -34.86 71.82
CA ALA A 43 -10.57 -35.37 72.70
C ALA A 43 -10.71 -34.89 74.18
N LEU A 44 -11.33 -33.72 74.38
CA LEU A 44 -11.58 -33.13 75.70
C LEU A 44 -12.93 -33.63 76.32
N LEU A 45 -13.93 -33.99 75.48
CA LEU A 45 -15.26 -34.39 75.93
C LEU A 45 -15.24 -35.61 76.81
N LYS A 46 -15.79 -35.46 78.03
CA LYS A 46 -16.03 -36.56 79.00
C LYS A 46 -17.51 -36.85 79.17
N ILE A 47 -17.88 -38.11 79.16
CA ILE A 47 -19.24 -38.56 79.38
C ILE A 47 -19.36 -39.06 80.79
N ASN A 48 -20.33 -38.52 81.55
CA ASN A 48 -20.64 -38.95 82.95
C ASN A 48 -21.42 -40.27 82.97
N ARG A 49 -21.48 -40.93 84.12
CA ARG A 49 -22.19 -42.20 84.30
C ARG A 49 -23.66 -42.18 83.88
N GLY A 50 -24.23 -40.99 83.74
CA GLY A 50 -25.63 -40.79 83.30
C GLY A 50 -25.81 -40.44 81.83
N GLU A 51 -24.80 -40.73 80.98
CA GLU A 51 -24.83 -40.46 79.54
C GLU A 51 -24.98 -38.94 79.16
N GLN A 52 -24.63 -38.05 80.14
CA GLN A 52 -24.61 -36.61 79.89
C GLN A 52 -23.15 -36.16 79.73
N PHE A 53 -22.96 -35.19 78.79
CA PHE A 53 -21.64 -34.59 78.58
C PHE A 53 -21.31 -33.57 79.68
N ASP A 54 -20.08 -33.69 80.23
CA ASP A 54 -19.70 -32.73 81.27
C ASP A 54 -19.21 -31.40 80.67
N ALA A 55 -20.00 -30.36 80.91
CA ALA A 55 -19.69 -29.02 80.42
C ALA A 55 -18.33 -28.49 80.95
N ARG A 56 -17.83 -29.02 82.04
CA ARG A 56 -16.51 -28.65 82.58
C ARG A 56 -15.35 -29.21 81.75
N SER A 57 -15.59 -30.30 81.01
CA SER A 57 -14.56 -30.95 80.19
C SER A 57 -14.04 -30.05 79.07
N ILE A 58 -14.90 -29.17 78.51
CA ILE A 58 -14.51 -28.18 77.47
C ILE A 58 -14.23 -26.79 78.00
N SER A 59 -14.19 -26.63 79.37
CA SER A 59 -13.92 -25.31 79.96
C SER A 59 -12.48 -24.84 79.75
N THR A 60 -11.55 -25.76 79.49
CA THR A 60 -10.12 -25.52 79.17
C THR A 60 -9.89 -25.28 77.70
N TYR A 61 -10.84 -25.55 76.82
CA TYR A 61 -10.77 -25.22 75.41
C TYR A 61 -11.00 -23.72 75.22
N GLU A 62 -9.95 -23.03 74.77
CA GLU A 62 -10.06 -21.62 74.33
C GLU A 62 -10.32 -21.61 72.81
N PRO A 63 -11.59 -21.46 72.41
CA PRO A 63 -11.88 -21.41 70.99
C PRO A 63 -11.23 -20.18 70.37
N SER A 64 -10.72 -20.31 69.16
CA SER A 64 -10.37 -19.14 68.34
C SER A 64 -11.60 -18.19 68.27
N GLU A 65 -11.34 -16.89 68.16
CA GLU A 65 -12.41 -15.92 68.04
C GLU A 65 -13.41 -16.35 66.93
N ASN A 66 -14.75 -16.27 67.22
CA ASN A 66 -15.86 -16.59 66.34
C ASN A 66 -16.20 -18.08 66.10
N ILE A 67 -15.76 -18.98 66.98
CA ILE A 67 -16.21 -20.40 66.96
C ILE A 67 -17.40 -20.61 67.84
N TYR A 68 -18.43 -21.24 67.26
CA TYR A 68 -19.67 -21.65 67.95
C TYR A 68 -19.63 -23.16 68.16
N ILE A 69 -19.89 -23.60 69.40
CA ILE A 69 -19.85 -25.02 69.73
C ILE A 69 -21.17 -25.41 70.38
N GLN A 70 -21.77 -26.48 69.89
CA GLN A 70 -22.93 -27.10 70.51
C GLN A 70 -22.73 -28.61 70.60
N VAL A 71 -23.08 -29.16 71.77
CA VAL A 71 -23.16 -30.62 72.00
C VAL A 71 -24.58 -30.95 72.32
N TRP A 72 -25.16 -31.81 71.52
CA TRP A 72 -26.52 -32.31 71.66
C TRP A 72 -26.48 -33.76 72.07
N GLY A 73 -27.30 -34.15 73.08
CA GLY A 73 -27.43 -35.54 73.50
C GLY A 73 -28.28 -36.36 72.54
N SER A 74 -28.32 -37.70 72.77
CA SER A 74 -29.11 -38.65 72.00
C SER A 74 -30.60 -38.40 72.05
N ASN A 75 -31.12 -37.72 73.09
CA ASN A 75 -32.49 -37.26 73.26
C ASN A 75 -32.83 -35.92 72.62
N HIS A 76 -31.93 -35.36 71.83
CA HIS A 76 -32.03 -34.05 71.19
C HIS A 76 -32.07 -32.87 72.17
N GLU A 77 -31.56 -33.04 73.37
CA GLU A 77 -31.43 -31.97 74.34
C GLU A 77 -30.04 -31.31 74.21
N LEU A 78 -30.00 -29.97 74.18
CA LEU A 78 -28.79 -29.19 74.18
C LEU A 78 -28.11 -29.32 75.57
N GLN A 79 -26.94 -29.98 75.59
CA GLN A 79 -26.19 -30.15 76.83
C GLN A 79 -25.08 -29.10 77.01
N ILE A 80 -24.46 -28.68 75.95
CA ILE A 80 -23.42 -27.67 75.96
C ILE A 80 -23.59 -26.71 74.81
N SER A 81 -23.50 -25.40 75.09
CA SER A 81 -23.46 -24.36 74.10
C SER A 81 -22.44 -23.31 74.42
N ARG A 82 -21.61 -22.94 73.44
CA ARG A 82 -20.71 -21.81 73.48
C ARG A 82 -20.92 -20.99 72.19
N PRO A 83 -21.16 -19.67 72.27
CA PRO A 83 -21.44 -18.91 73.54
C PRO A 83 -22.70 -19.38 74.24
N THR A 84 -22.71 -19.18 75.54
CA THR A 84 -23.87 -19.55 76.38
C THR A 84 -25.13 -18.82 75.96
N GLY A 85 -26.28 -19.52 75.93
CA GLY A 85 -27.56 -18.93 75.59
C GLY A 85 -28.08 -19.23 74.18
N TRP A 86 -27.28 -19.81 73.29
CA TRP A 86 -27.73 -20.28 71.99
C TRP A 86 -28.51 -21.60 72.14
N LYS A 87 -29.80 -21.53 71.93
CA LYS A 87 -30.72 -22.67 72.10
C LYS A 87 -31.12 -23.32 70.76
N VAL A 88 -30.86 -22.64 69.63
CA VAL A 88 -31.18 -23.12 68.31
C VAL A 88 -30.00 -23.87 67.77
N ALA A 89 -30.23 -25.05 67.18
CA ALA A 89 -29.16 -25.82 66.55
C ALA A 89 -28.45 -25.03 65.46
N LEU A 90 -27.12 -25.12 65.40
CA LEU A 90 -26.31 -24.45 64.36
C LEU A 90 -26.64 -25.01 62.98
N ASP A 91 -26.89 -26.35 62.91
CA ASP A 91 -27.47 -26.98 61.75
C ASP A 91 -28.73 -27.78 62.15
N GLN A 92 -29.88 -27.34 61.70
CA GLN A 92 -31.19 -27.99 62.02
C GLN A 92 -31.41 -29.26 61.22
N ASN A 93 -30.69 -29.47 60.10
CA ASN A 93 -30.87 -30.65 59.25
C ASN A 93 -29.95 -31.82 59.63
N ALA A 94 -29.02 -31.61 60.52
CA ALA A 94 -27.97 -32.56 60.84
C ALA A 94 -28.42 -33.78 61.71
N TRP A 95 -29.71 -33.83 62.12
CA TRP A 95 -30.27 -34.92 62.95
C TRP A 95 -30.47 -36.23 62.19
N VAL A 96 -30.41 -36.22 60.90
CA VAL A 96 -30.89 -37.32 60.03
C VAL A 96 -29.76 -38.29 59.63
N GLY A 97 -28.48 -37.96 59.96
CA GLY A 97 -27.35 -38.74 59.47
C GLY A 97 -26.41 -39.25 60.57
N SER A 98 -25.82 -40.40 60.37
CA SER A 98 -24.72 -40.94 61.15
C SER A 98 -23.32 -40.56 60.64
N GLU A 99 -23.24 -39.67 59.64
CA GLU A 99 -22.01 -39.28 58.99
C GLU A 99 -21.63 -37.83 59.31
N THR A 100 -20.32 -37.53 59.20
CA THR A 100 -19.82 -36.16 59.34
C THR A 100 -20.20 -35.31 58.14
N THR A 101 -20.74 -34.12 58.38
CA THR A 101 -21.23 -33.22 57.30
C THR A 101 -20.77 -31.78 57.52
N PHE A 102 -20.44 -31.11 56.38
CA PHE A 102 -20.26 -29.67 56.36
C PHE A 102 -21.50 -29.03 55.78
N SER A 103 -22.11 -28.10 56.49
CA SER A 103 -23.27 -27.34 56.04
C SER A 103 -23.05 -25.84 56.19
N THR A 104 -23.78 -25.08 55.39
CA THR A 104 -23.81 -23.63 55.55
C THR A 104 -25.22 -23.25 55.95
N SER A 105 -25.37 -22.58 57.07
CA SER A 105 -26.68 -22.22 57.64
C SER A 105 -26.71 -20.76 58.09
N THR A 106 -27.89 -20.17 58.11
CA THR A 106 -28.10 -18.83 58.66
C THR A 106 -28.88 -18.99 59.97
N VAL A 107 -28.24 -18.69 61.08
CA VAL A 107 -28.85 -18.82 62.40
C VAL A 107 -28.73 -17.46 63.13
N ASN A 108 -29.85 -16.93 63.66
CA ASN A 108 -29.87 -15.65 64.33
C ASN A 108 -29.28 -14.46 63.53
N GLY A 109 -29.39 -14.53 62.21
CA GLY A 109 -28.81 -13.50 61.32
C GLY A 109 -27.32 -13.63 61.03
N LEU A 110 -26.66 -14.62 61.58
CA LEU A 110 -25.28 -14.93 61.28
C LEU A 110 -25.19 -16.04 60.22
N HIS A 111 -24.28 -15.86 59.28
CA HIS A 111 -23.98 -16.81 58.20
C HIS A 111 -22.88 -17.73 58.66
N LEU A 112 -23.23 -18.98 59.02
CA LEU A 112 -22.34 -19.91 59.65
C LEU A 112 -21.96 -21.07 58.69
N ARG A 113 -20.69 -21.44 58.71
CA ARG A 113 -20.24 -22.73 58.20
C ARG A 113 -20.15 -23.67 59.39
N VAL A 114 -20.89 -24.79 59.33
CA VAL A 114 -21.04 -25.72 60.43
C VAL A 114 -20.50 -27.10 60.04
N PHE A 115 -19.67 -27.65 60.91
CA PHE A 115 -19.22 -29.02 60.82
C PHE A 115 -19.99 -29.83 61.92
N THR A 116 -20.71 -30.83 61.50
CA THR A 116 -21.44 -31.73 62.39
C THR A 116 -20.79 -33.08 62.38
N THR A 117 -20.50 -33.60 63.55
CA THR A 117 -19.91 -34.96 63.74
C THR A 117 -20.70 -35.74 64.78
N PRO A 118 -21.01 -37.04 64.57
CA PRO A 118 -21.65 -37.88 65.54
C PRO A 118 -20.68 -38.21 66.67
N LEU A 119 -21.18 -38.19 67.90
CA LEU A 119 -20.46 -38.60 69.08
C LEU A 119 -20.88 -40.03 69.45
N VAL A 120 -19.89 -40.94 69.48
CA VAL A 120 -20.11 -42.35 69.76
C VAL A 120 -19.52 -42.76 71.14
N SER A 121 -20.32 -43.40 71.94
CA SER A 121 -19.87 -44.01 73.22
C SER A 121 -19.75 -45.49 73.10
N MET A 122 -19.13 -46.15 74.08
CA MET A 122 -19.04 -47.66 74.17
C MET A 122 -20.42 -48.38 74.13
N ARG A 123 -21.50 -47.64 74.40
CA ARG A 123 -22.90 -48.17 74.43
C ARG A 123 -23.73 -47.82 73.20
N GLY A 124 -23.14 -47.07 72.22
CA GLY A 124 -23.88 -46.61 71.02
C GLY A 124 -23.77 -45.12 70.79
N PRO A 125 -24.60 -44.56 69.88
CA PRO A 125 -24.60 -43.17 69.58
C PRO A 125 -24.99 -42.30 70.83
N ALA A 126 -24.09 -41.38 71.18
CA ALA A 126 -24.21 -40.59 72.40
C ALA A 126 -24.81 -39.19 72.12
N GLY A 127 -24.68 -38.72 70.89
CA GLY A 127 -25.17 -37.40 70.48
C GLY A 127 -24.46 -36.86 69.23
N ILE A 128 -24.51 -35.56 69.01
CA ILE A 128 -23.82 -34.87 67.95
C ILE A 128 -23.04 -33.65 68.48
N LEU A 129 -21.88 -33.40 67.91
CA LEU A 129 -21.11 -32.17 68.09
C LEU A 129 -21.30 -31.31 66.86
N GLN A 130 -21.70 -30.07 67.03
CA GLN A 130 -21.75 -29.04 66.01
C GLN A 130 -20.73 -27.95 66.33
N VAL A 131 -19.79 -27.74 65.41
CA VAL A 131 -18.81 -26.65 65.46
C VAL A 131 -19.06 -25.73 64.28
N GLY A 132 -19.30 -24.46 64.53
CA GLY A 132 -19.61 -23.48 63.53
C GLY A 132 -18.67 -22.28 63.58
N VAL A 133 -18.43 -21.69 62.45
CA VAL A 133 -17.66 -20.43 62.34
C VAL A 133 -18.45 -19.40 61.57
N ASP A 134 -18.37 -18.15 61.95
CA ASP A 134 -19.03 -17.04 61.28
C ASP A 134 -18.32 -16.71 59.96
N LEU A 135 -19.05 -16.76 58.86
CA LEU A 135 -18.59 -16.40 57.51
C LEU A 135 -18.62 -14.89 57.22
N GLY A 136 -19.07 -14.06 58.16
CA GLY A 136 -19.23 -12.65 57.94
C GLY A 136 -18.01 -11.93 57.42
N LEU A 137 -16.81 -12.29 57.91
CA LEU A 137 -15.52 -11.80 57.38
C LEU A 137 -15.28 -12.26 55.95
N MET A 138 -15.57 -13.50 55.63
CA MET A 138 -15.45 -14.07 54.28
C MET A 138 -16.41 -13.36 53.31
N ASP A 139 -17.64 -13.12 53.69
CA ASP A 139 -18.63 -12.40 52.88
C ASP A 139 -18.17 -10.97 52.56
N ILE A 140 -17.60 -10.27 53.54
CA ILE A 140 -17.01 -8.93 53.35
C ILE A 140 -15.85 -8.98 52.37
N ILE A 141 -14.94 -9.95 52.51
CA ILE A 141 -13.79 -10.12 51.63
C ILE A 141 -14.25 -10.41 50.19
N GLN A 142 -15.15 -11.38 50.04
CA GLN A 142 -15.71 -11.73 48.72
C GLN A 142 -16.44 -10.57 48.07
N GLY A 143 -17.27 -9.86 48.82
CA GLY A 143 -17.97 -8.68 48.32
C GLY A 143 -17.03 -7.54 47.93
N THR A 144 -15.98 -7.34 48.69
CA THR A 144 -14.93 -6.33 48.35
C THR A 144 -14.13 -6.74 47.12
N LEU A 145 -13.70 -7.99 47.05
CA LEU A 145 -13.00 -8.54 45.89
C LEU A 145 -13.82 -8.39 44.60
N THR A 146 -15.12 -8.74 44.66
CA THR A 146 -16.03 -8.57 43.53
C THR A 146 -16.13 -7.11 43.09
N LYS A 147 -16.27 -6.17 44.00
CA LYS A 147 -16.30 -4.73 43.65
C LYS A 147 -14.99 -4.25 43.00
N ILE A 148 -13.84 -4.71 43.53
CA ILE A 148 -12.53 -4.38 42.97
C ILE A 148 -12.38 -4.95 41.55
N LEU A 149 -12.75 -6.21 41.32
CA LEU A 149 -12.67 -6.87 40.01
C LEU A 149 -13.57 -6.19 38.98
N ILE A 150 -14.78 -5.82 39.34
CA ILE A 150 -15.72 -5.08 38.49
C ILE A 150 -15.14 -3.71 38.13
N PHE A 151 -14.64 -2.96 39.14
CA PHE A 151 -14.05 -1.64 38.92
C PHE A 151 -12.84 -1.70 38.00
N LEU A 152 -11.92 -2.65 38.21
CA LEU A 152 -10.74 -2.84 37.36
C LEU A 152 -11.13 -3.18 35.93
N THR A 153 -12.12 -4.07 35.75
CA THR A 153 -12.60 -4.49 34.43
C THR A 153 -13.21 -3.30 33.67
N ILE A 154 -14.08 -2.52 34.30
CA ILE A 154 -14.69 -1.32 33.70
C ILE A 154 -13.62 -0.28 33.36
N SER A 155 -12.70 -0.01 34.27
CA SER A 155 -11.62 0.95 34.06
C SER A 155 -10.71 0.55 32.90
N ALA A 156 -10.32 -0.72 32.83
CA ALA A 156 -9.51 -1.25 31.74
C ALA A 156 -10.22 -1.13 30.39
N MET A 157 -11.53 -1.42 30.32
CA MET A 157 -12.33 -1.25 29.12
C MET A 157 -12.39 0.20 28.66
N LEU A 158 -12.62 1.15 29.57
CA LEU A 158 -12.67 2.58 29.25
C LEU A 158 -11.31 3.10 28.75
N ILE A 159 -10.23 2.74 29.43
CA ILE A 159 -8.87 3.11 29.01
C ILE A 159 -8.55 2.56 27.62
N THR A 160 -8.85 1.29 27.39
CA THR A 160 -8.59 0.66 26.09
C THR A 160 -9.45 1.27 24.97
N ALA A 161 -10.72 1.57 25.23
CA ALA A 161 -11.59 2.23 24.28
C ALA A 161 -11.09 3.64 23.93
N TRP A 162 -10.70 4.42 24.94
CA TRP A 162 -10.14 5.77 24.77
C TRP A 162 -8.82 5.74 23.98
N LEU A 163 -7.91 4.84 24.34
CA LEU A 163 -6.62 4.70 23.65
C LEU A 163 -6.81 4.27 22.20
N THR A 164 -7.68 3.29 21.96
CA THR A 164 -8.00 2.82 20.60
C THR A 164 -8.58 3.96 19.75
N TRP A 165 -9.52 4.74 20.31
CA TRP A 165 -10.10 5.90 19.62
C TRP A 165 -9.03 6.93 19.26
N LEU A 166 -8.12 7.26 20.21
CA LEU A 166 -7.04 8.22 20.03
C LEU A 166 -6.05 7.78 18.92
N LEU A 167 -5.62 6.52 18.99
CA LEU A 167 -4.68 5.94 18.02
C LEU A 167 -5.30 5.83 16.62
N THR A 168 -6.55 5.38 16.53
CA THR A 168 -7.27 5.25 15.25
C THR A 168 -7.45 6.63 14.60
N LYS A 169 -7.89 7.63 15.37
CA LYS A 169 -8.08 8.99 14.86
C LYS A 169 -6.78 9.59 14.32
N ARG A 170 -5.67 9.42 15.05
CA ARG A 170 -4.36 9.94 14.62
C ARG A 170 -3.73 9.11 13.50
N GLY A 171 -3.92 7.80 13.53
CA GLY A 171 -3.36 6.88 12.55
C GLY A 171 -4.03 6.98 11.17
N LEU A 172 -5.36 7.16 11.13
CA LEU A 172 -6.12 7.18 9.88
C LEU A 172 -6.35 8.58 9.30
N ALA A 173 -6.06 9.66 10.03
CA ALA A 173 -6.21 11.03 9.53
C ALA A 173 -5.52 11.29 8.18
N PRO A 174 -4.31 10.78 7.90
CA PRO A 174 -3.67 10.98 6.60
C PRO A 174 -4.38 10.28 5.45
N LEU A 175 -5.02 9.13 5.68
CA LEU A 175 -5.79 8.44 4.63
C LEU A 175 -6.96 9.28 4.15
N THR A 176 -7.62 10.02 5.04
CA THR A 176 -8.70 10.96 4.65
C THR A 176 -8.15 12.10 3.80
N THR A 177 -6.95 12.58 4.07
CA THR A 177 -6.28 13.62 3.25
C THR A 177 -5.92 13.07 1.86
N ILE A 178 -5.37 11.86 1.77
CA ILE A 178 -5.08 11.19 0.49
C ILE A 178 -6.36 11.05 -0.34
N THR A 179 -7.43 10.53 0.27
CA THR A 179 -8.73 10.36 -0.38
C THR A 179 -9.30 11.70 -0.85
N HIS A 180 -9.20 12.74 -0.03
CA HIS A 180 -9.69 14.06 -0.38
C HIS A 180 -8.94 14.66 -1.57
N ILE A 181 -7.60 14.58 -1.60
CA ILE A 181 -6.79 15.03 -2.73
C ILE A 181 -7.11 14.19 -3.97
N ALA A 182 -7.19 12.87 -3.85
CA ALA A 182 -7.51 11.98 -4.97
C ALA A 182 -8.88 12.29 -5.60
N THR A 183 -9.90 12.64 -4.79
CA THR A 183 -11.24 13.01 -5.27
C THR A 183 -11.30 14.43 -5.85
N GLN A 184 -10.40 15.32 -5.44
CA GLN A 184 -10.33 16.69 -5.97
C GLN A 184 -9.59 16.78 -7.33
N ILE A 185 -8.82 15.74 -7.69
CA ILE A 185 -8.14 15.70 -8.99
C ILE A 185 -9.17 15.35 -10.06
N SER A 186 -9.80 16.37 -10.62
CA SER A 186 -10.78 16.24 -11.71
C SER A 186 -10.23 16.65 -13.06
N ASN A 187 -9.17 17.48 -13.08
CA ASN A 187 -8.58 18.05 -14.30
C ASN A 187 -7.06 17.90 -14.27
N ALA A 188 -6.44 17.98 -15.46
CA ALA A 188 -4.99 17.90 -15.61
C ALA A 188 -4.23 18.99 -14.84
N ASP A 189 -4.85 20.17 -14.66
CA ASP A 189 -4.24 21.28 -13.91
C ASP A 189 -4.17 21.01 -12.39
N ASP A 190 -4.98 20.06 -11.89
CA ASP A 190 -4.96 19.63 -10.48
C ASP A 190 -3.84 18.63 -10.17
N LEU A 191 -3.18 18.08 -11.18
CA LEU A 191 -2.09 17.12 -11.03
C LEU A 191 -0.83 17.70 -10.37
N ALA A 192 -0.69 19.03 -10.33
CA ALA A 192 0.41 19.69 -9.61
C ALA A 192 0.27 19.63 -8.09
N ARG A 193 -0.92 19.28 -7.58
CA ARG A 193 -1.13 19.11 -6.13
C ARG A 193 -0.35 17.90 -5.60
N ARG A 194 0.17 18.04 -4.38
CA ARG A 194 0.90 16.95 -3.72
C ARG A 194 0.32 16.70 -2.34
N ILE A 195 0.38 15.43 -1.94
CA ILE A 195 0.06 15.04 -0.57
C ILE A 195 1.19 15.56 0.32
N PRO A 196 0.88 16.34 1.38
CA PRO A 196 1.90 16.79 2.31
C PRO A 196 2.47 15.58 3.05
N ILE A 197 3.75 15.31 2.88
CA ILE A 197 4.46 14.25 3.56
C ILE A 197 5.08 14.87 4.79
N ASN A 198 4.62 14.47 5.98
CA ASN A 198 5.32 14.83 7.21
C ASN A 198 6.66 14.09 7.21
N GLU A 199 7.76 14.82 7.21
CA GLU A 199 9.14 14.30 7.16
C GLU A 199 9.47 13.25 8.23
N PHE A 200 8.64 13.17 9.29
CA PHE A 200 8.80 12.24 10.42
C PHE A 200 8.00 10.93 10.30
N ARG A 201 7.27 10.72 9.20
CA ARG A 201 6.44 9.53 9.02
C ARG A 201 7.15 8.51 8.15
N ASN A 202 7.81 7.57 8.79
CA ASN A 202 8.44 6.42 8.13
C ASN A 202 7.59 5.16 8.36
N ASP A 203 6.27 5.30 8.08
CA ASP A 203 5.29 4.22 8.19
C ASP A 203 4.69 3.89 6.81
N GLU A 204 3.83 2.87 6.74
CA GLU A 204 3.18 2.40 5.52
C GLU A 204 2.36 3.50 4.85
N VAL A 205 1.81 4.43 5.62
CA VAL A 205 1.02 5.56 5.12
C VAL A 205 1.92 6.61 4.47
N GLY A 206 3.11 6.85 5.03
CA GLY A 206 4.14 7.69 4.43
C GLY A 206 4.62 7.13 3.09
N HIS A 207 4.89 5.82 3.01
CA HIS A 207 5.25 5.15 1.77
C HIS A 207 4.14 5.21 0.71
N LEU A 208 2.88 5.06 1.12
CA LEU A 208 1.74 5.21 0.22
C LEU A 208 1.65 6.63 -0.34
N ALA A 209 1.82 7.66 0.49
CA ALA A 209 1.81 9.06 0.07
C ALA A 209 2.94 9.36 -0.93
N LEU A 210 4.15 8.82 -0.70
CA LEU A 210 5.29 8.92 -1.62
C LEU A 210 4.99 8.27 -2.97
N ALA A 211 4.49 7.04 -2.97
CA ALA A 211 4.14 6.31 -4.19
C ALA A 211 3.05 7.03 -4.98
N PHE A 212 2.05 7.58 -4.30
CA PHE A 212 0.99 8.36 -4.92
C PHE A 212 1.52 9.66 -5.54
N ASN A 213 2.35 10.42 -4.81
CA ASN A 213 2.99 11.63 -5.34
C ASN A 213 3.84 11.35 -6.57
N LYS A 214 4.60 10.24 -6.58
CA LYS A 214 5.37 9.80 -7.77
C LYS A 214 4.46 9.47 -8.96
N THR A 215 3.30 8.89 -8.70
CA THR A 215 2.32 8.60 -9.75
C THR A 215 1.73 9.90 -10.31
N LEU A 216 1.39 10.87 -9.45
CA LEU A 216 0.92 12.20 -9.86
C LEU A 216 1.98 12.94 -10.70
N GLU A 217 3.24 12.91 -10.31
CA GLU A 217 4.36 13.51 -11.06
C GLU A 217 4.47 12.92 -12.46
N ARG A 218 4.35 11.58 -12.56
CA ARG A 218 4.37 10.89 -13.85
C ARG A 218 3.17 11.28 -14.72
N LEU A 219 1.98 11.37 -14.14
CA LEU A 219 0.77 11.80 -14.85
C LEU A 219 0.89 13.26 -15.30
N GLU A 220 1.35 14.17 -14.45
CA GLU A 220 1.57 15.58 -14.78
C GLU A 220 2.53 15.71 -15.98
N THR A 221 3.64 14.98 -15.96
CA THR A 221 4.61 14.95 -17.06
C THR A 221 3.96 14.45 -18.35
N LEU A 222 3.18 13.36 -18.29
CA LEU A 222 2.48 12.79 -19.46
C LEU A 222 1.43 13.76 -20.02
N PHE A 223 0.58 14.33 -19.19
CA PHE A 223 -0.43 15.29 -19.62
C PHE A 223 0.20 16.60 -20.14
N GLY A 224 1.26 17.07 -19.49
CA GLY A 224 2.02 18.23 -19.94
C GLY A 224 2.64 18.02 -21.33
N SER A 225 3.20 16.85 -21.61
CA SER A 225 3.73 16.48 -22.92
C SER A 225 2.62 16.35 -23.97
N GLN A 226 1.47 15.73 -23.61
CA GLN A 226 0.32 15.62 -24.50
C GLN A 226 -0.29 16.99 -24.86
N ARG A 227 -0.40 17.89 -23.90
CA ARG A 227 -0.91 19.25 -24.12
C ARG A 227 -0.01 20.05 -25.05
N ARG A 228 1.30 19.97 -24.86
CA ARG A 228 2.29 20.59 -25.78
C ARG A 228 2.16 20.01 -27.18
N PHE A 229 2.12 18.68 -27.30
CA PHE A 229 1.93 18.01 -28.61
C PHE A 229 0.68 18.49 -29.33
N LEU A 230 -0.48 18.57 -28.66
CA LEU A 230 -1.72 19.07 -29.30
C LEU A 230 -1.62 20.53 -29.71
N ALA A 231 -0.94 21.37 -28.93
CA ALA A 231 -0.70 22.77 -29.29
C ALA A 231 0.20 22.86 -30.53
N ASP A 232 1.29 22.10 -30.58
CA ASP A 232 2.22 22.08 -31.70
C ASP A 232 1.54 21.60 -33.00
N VAL A 233 0.79 20.48 -32.92
CA VAL A 233 -0.01 19.99 -34.05
C VAL A 233 -0.98 21.09 -34.57
N SER A 234 -1.67 21.78 -33.66
CA SER A 234 -2.61 22.84 -34.02
C SER A 234 -1.92 24.00 -34.74
N HIS A 235 -0.73 24.37 -34.29
CA HIS A 235 0.08 25.40 -34.92
C HIS A 235 0.58 24.96 -36.30
N GLU A 236 1.10 23.76 -36.44
CA GLU A 236 1.64 23.25 -37.70
C GLU A 236 0.57 22.95 -38.76
N LEU A 237 -0.67 22.68 -38.34
CA LEU A 237 -1.83 22.56 -39.25
C LEU A 237 -2.37 23.95 -39.70
N ARG A 238 -2.37 24.95 -38.83
CA ARG A 238 -2.95 26.26 -39.09
C ARG A 238 -2.20 27.00 -40.22
N THR A 239 -0.89 26.93 -40.24
CA THR A 239 -0.04 27.63 -41.22
C THR A 239 -0.35 27.22 -42.67
N PRO A 240 -0.25 25.92 -43.04
CA PRO A 240 -0.55 25.49 -44.42
C PRO A 240 -2.01 25.77 -44.82
N LEU A 241 -2.96 25.57 -43.89
CA LEU A 241 -4.37 25.88 -44.16
C LEU A 241 -4.58 27.37 -44.47
N THR A 242 -3.81 28.25 -43.80
CA THR A 242 -3.88 29.71 -44.08
C THR A 242 -3.31 30.02 -45.44
N VAL A 243 -2.22 29.37 -45.90
CA VAL A 243 -1.65 29.55 -47.24
C VAL A 243 -2.60 29.03 -48.31
N ILE A 244 -3.18 27.84 -48.10
CA ILE A 244 -4.21 27.31 -49.05
C ILE A 244 -5.39 28.25 -49.15
N LYS A 245 -5.92 28.75 -48.03
CA LYS A 245 -7.02 29.71 -48.02
C LYS A 245 -6.65 31.01 -48.72
N GLY A 246 -5.42 31.48 -48.55
CA GLY A 246 -4.90 32.69 -49.24
C GLY A 246 -4.87 32.49 -50.75
N ASN A 247 -4.28 31.39 -51.23
CA ASN A 247 -4.20 31.07 -52.67
C ASN A 247 -5.61 30.92 -53.30
N ILE A 248 -6.54 30.25 -52.59
CA ILE A 248 -7.96 30.19 -53.05
C ILE A 248 -8.56 31.57 -53.14
N GLY A 249 -8.27 32.49 -52.21
CA GLY A 249 -8.71 33.89 -52.24
C GLY A 249 -8.17 34.66 -53.44
N ILE A 250 -6.89 34.41 -53.81
CA ILE A 250 -6.25 34.99 -55.01
C ILE A 250 -6.96 34.49 -56.27
N ILE A 251 -7.12 33.17 -56.41
CA ILE A 251 -7.82 32.53 -57.54
C ILE A 251 -9.24 33.07 -57.69
N ARG A 252 -9.98 33.26 -56.60
CA ARG A 252 -11.36 33.81 -56.64
C ARG A 252 -11.40 35.27 -57.10
N LYS A 253 -10.37 36.06 -56.81
CA LYS A 253 -10.35 37.51 -57.11
C LYS A 253 -9.74 37.83 -58.48
N PHE A 254 -8.73 37.07 -58.88
CA PHE A 254 -7.91 37.37 -60.04
C PHE A 254 -7.99 36.31 -61.15
N GLY A 255 -8.70 35.23 -60.93
CA GLY A 255 -8.72 34.08 -61.82
C GLY A 255 -7.73 33.01 -61.46
N VAL A 256 -7.79 31.86 -62.11
CA VAL A 256 -6.89 30.71 -61.89
C VAL A 256 -5.52 31.04 -62.48
N ASP A 257 -4.51 30.93 -61.65
CA ASP A 257 -3.09 31.00 -62.04
C ASP A 257 -2.32 29.75 -61.57
N GLU A 258 -1.29 29.37 -62.34
CA GLU A 258 -0.48 28.16 -62.13
C GLU A 258 0.27 28.21 -60.81
N GLU A 259 0.73 29.37 -60.37
CA GLU A 259 1.49 29.59 -59.15
C GLU A 259 0.65 29.33 -57.89
N SER A 260 -0.60 29.86 -57.86
CA SER A 260 -1.55 29.62 -56.77
C SER A 260 -1.99 28.17 -56.71
N LEU A 261 -2.20 27.49 -57.87
CA LEU A 261 -2.51 26.05 -57.88
C LEU A 261 -1.35 25.23 -57.36
N ALA A 262 -0.13 25.43 -57.86
CA ALA A 262 1.07 24.76 -57.37
C ALA A 262 1.30 25.03 -55.90
N GLY A 263 1.01 26.25 -55.41
CA GLY A 263 1.07 26.58 -53.98
C GLY A 263 0.08 25.75 -53.12
N ILE A 264 -1.15 25.53 -53.62
CA ILE A 264 -2.15 24.69 -52.95
C ILE A 264 -1.70 23.23 -52.94
N GLU A 265 -1.28 22.69 -54.10
CA GLU A 265 -0.82 21.30 -54.23
C GLU A 265 0.35 21.01 -53.27
N ASN A 266 1.36 21.88 -53.22
CA ASN A 266 2.50 21.74 -52.31
C ASN A 266 2.10 21.69 -50.83
N GLU A 267 1.14 22.53 -50.41
CA GLU A 267 0.66 22.56 -49.02
C GLU A 267 -0.23 21.36 -48.69
N VAL A 268 -1.01 20.84 -49.64
CA VAL A 268 -1.77 19.58 -49.48
C VAL A 268 -0.83 18.40 -49.30
N ASP A 269 0.20 18.25 -50.14
CA ASP A 269 1.21 17.21 -50.01
C ASP A 269 1.98 17.32 -48.68
N ARG A 270 2.25 18.56 -48.25
CA ARG A 270 2.87 18.82 -46.95
C ARG A 270 1.98 18.35 -45.80
N LEU A 271 0.69 18.71 -45.83
CA LEU A 271 -0.27 18.25 -44.81
C LEU A 271 -0.42 16.73 -44.80
N THR A 272 -0.46 16.10 -45.96
CA THR A 272 -0.55 14.63 -46.08
C THR A 272 0.63 13.93 -45.39
N ARG A 273 1.85 14.45 -45.61
CA ARG A 273 3.06 13.97 -44.91
C ARG A 273 2.97 14.21 -43.41
N LEU A 274 2.52 15.38 -42.96
CA LEU A 274 2.36 15.68 -41.52
C LEU A 274 1.40 14.65 -40.85
N VAL A 275 0.25 14.42 -41.46
CA VAL A 275 -0.75 13.48 -40.95
C VAL A 275 -0.17 12.04 -40.91
N GLY A 276 0.56 11.63 -41.94
CA GLY A 276 1.25 10.33 -41.98
C GLY A 276 2.28 10.18 -40.84
N ASP A 277 3.09 11.21 -40.60
CA ASP A 277 4.09 11.26 -39.55
C ASP A 277 3.44 11.21 -38.13
N LEU A 278 2.33 11.94 -37.94
CA LEU A 278 1.56 11.94 -36.70
C LEU A 278 0.92 10.58 -36.41
N LEU A 279 0.33 9.92 -37.41
CA LEU A 279 -0.24 8.59 -37.26
C LEU A 279 0.85 7.57 -36.88
N LEU A 280 2.00 7.65 -37.53
CA LEU A 280 3.15 6.80 -37.24
C LEU A 280 3.62 6.97 -35.79
N LEU A 281 3.80 8.21 -35.33
CA LEU A 281 4.20 8.51 -33.94
C LEU A 281 3.16 8.04 -32.94
N ASN A 282 1.87 8.21 -33.22
CA ASN A 282 0.80 7.73 -32.32
C ASN A 282 0.78 6.20 -32.20
N GLN A 283 0.92 5.49 -33.34
CA GLN A 283 1.04 4.03 -33.34
C GLN A 283 2.31 3.56 -32.62
N ALA A 284 3.38 4.31 -32.75
CA ALA A 284 4.66 4.10 -32.09
C ALA A 284 4.56 4.13 -30.55
N GLU A 285 3.82 5.12 -30.02
CA GLU A 285 3.64 5.31 -28.57
C GLU A 285 2.67 4.32 -27.95
N SER A 286 1.60 4.00 -28.66
CA SER A 286 0.61 3.03 -28.18
C SER A 286 1.13 1.59 -28.14
N GLY A 287 2.33 1.33 -28.68
CA GLY A 287 2.91 -0.02 -28.74
C GLY A 287 2.16 -0.98 -29.69
N VAL A 288 1.18 -0.46 -30.43
CA VAL A 288 0.34 -1.25 -31.34
C VAL A 288 1.03 -1.52 -32.68
N MET A 289 2.08 -0.76 -33.00
CA MET A 289 2.77 -0.90 -34.26
C MET A 289 3.60 -2.19 -34.32
N SER A 290 3.16 -3.13 -35.14
CA SER A 290 3.96 -4.29 -35.58
C SER A 290 4.87 -3.88 -36.72
N LEU A 291 6.17 -4.16 -36.62
CA LEU A 291 7.10 -4.03 -37.74
C LEU A 291 7.06 -5.31 -38.58
N ASP A 292 6.92 -5.18 -39.88
CA ASP A 292 7.02 -6.30 -40.80
C ASP A 292 8.49 -6.69 -41.04
N ARG A 293 9.03 -7.44 -40.06
CA ARG A 293 10.45 -7.78 -40.04
C ARG A 293 10.79 -8.84 -41.03
N MET A 294 11.69 -8.51 -41.94
CA MET A 294 12.28 -9.43 -42.91
C MET A 294 13.80 -9.18 -43.06
N LYS A 295 14.50 -10.05 -43.77
CA LYS A 295 15.89 -9.80 -44.13
C LYS A 295 15.93 -8.69 -45.18
N VAL A 296 16.54 -7.57 -44.84
CA VAL A 296 16.63 -6.36 -45.67
C VAL A 296 18.09 -6.10 -46.00
N ASP A 297 18.41 -6.02 -47.28
CA ASP A 297 19.67 -5.53 -47.77
C ASP A 297 19.67 -4.00 -47.75
N LEU A 298 20.42 -3.42 -46.79
CA LEU A 298 20.53 -1.97 -46.62
C LEU A 298 21.13 -1.26 -47.82
N GLY A 299 22.01 -1.95 -48.60
CA GLY A 299 22.59 -1.42 -49.83
C GLY A 299 21.54 -1.10 -50.86
N SER A 300 20.60 -2.06 -51.12
CA SER A 300 19.51 -1.86 -52.04
C SER A 300 18.57 -0.72 -51.60
N VAL A 301 18.19 -0.67 -50.32
CA VAL A 301 17.38 0.41 -49.78
C VAL A 301 18.05 1.76 -49.93
N LEU A 302 19.37 1.83 -49.68
CA LEU A 302 20.13 3.07 -49.81
C LEU A 302 20.19 3.56 -51.23
N MET A 303 20.38 2.67 -52.19
CA MET A 303 20.38 3.05 -53.63
C MET A 303 19.06 3.68 -54.07
N ASP A 304 17.94 3.12 -53.66
CA ASP A 304 16.63 3.72 -53.91
C ASP A 304 16.46 5.12 -53.30
N VAL A 305 16.97 5.29 -52.08
CA VAL A 305 16.94 6.59 -51.39
C VAL A 305 17.89 7.61 -52.07
N MET A 306 19.06 7.17 -52.52
CA MET A 306 20.04 8.03 -53.21
C MET A 306 19.45 8.57 -54.53
N GLN A 307 18.65 7.76 -55.28
CA GLN A 307 17.98 8.26 -56.47
C GLN A 307 17.01 9.37 -56.12
N GLN A 308 16.21 9.25 -55.08
CA GLN A 308 15.27 10.28 -54.60
C GLN A 308 16.04 11.53 -54.08
N ALA A 309 17.11 11.30 -53.33
CA ALA A 309 17.97 12.36 -52.80
C ALA A 309 18.60 13.20 -53.89
N SER A 310 19.01 12.57 -55.02
CA SER A 310 19.56 13.31 -56.17
C SER A 310 18.56 14.27 -56.82
N VAL A 311 17.31 13.90 -56.89
CA VAL A 311 16.22 14.74 -57.36
C VAL A 311 16.01 15.91 -56.42
N LEU A 312 15.95 15.65 -55.10
CA LEU A 312 15.78 16.67 -54.04
C LEU A 312 16.91 17.68 -54.02
N ALA A 313 18.16 17.21 -54.18
CA ALA A 313 19.36 18.06 -54.19
C ALA A 313 19.45 18.96 -55.43
N GLY A 314 18.87 18.52 -56.54
CA GLY A 314 18.92 19.23 -57.80
C GLY A 314 20.36 19.51 -58.25
N LYS A 315 20.60 20.70 -58.80
CA LYS A 315 21.94 21.15 -59.20
C LYS A 315 22.65 21.99 -58.12
N LYS A 316 21.98 22.17 -56.97
CA LYS A 316 22.46 23.14 -55.95
C LYS A 316 23.42 22.46 -54.94
N ILE A 317 23.23 21.20 -54.63
CA ILE A 317 23.98 20.47 -53.58
C ILE A 317 24.54 19.20 -54.18
N LYS A 318 25.78 18.87 -53.84
CA LYS A 318 26.44 17.66 -54.30
C LYS A 318 26.27 16.54 -53.27
N VAL A 319 25.41 15.53 -53.57
CA VAL A 319 25.27 14.32 -52.76
C VAL A 319 26.23 13.27 -53.28
N LYS A 320 27.09 12.74 -52.41
CA LYS A 320 28.10 11.73 -52.73
C LYS A 320 27.87 10.48 -51.91
N LEU A 321 27.85 9.33 -52.58
CA LEU A 321 27.99 8.03 -51.93
C LEU A 321 29.48 7.71 -51.80
N VAL A 322 29.96 7.59 -50.55
CA VAL A 322 31.40 7.38 -50.25
C VAL A 322 31.73 5.90 -50.24
N ASN A 323 30.92 5.10 -49.57
CA ASN A 323 31.03 3.65 -49.51
C ASN A 323 29.65 3.00 -49.39
N ILE A 324 29.55 1.77 -49.84
CA ILE A 324 28.36 0.93 -49.73
C ILE A 324 28.75 -0.53 -49.54
N ASP A 325 28.70 -1.02 -48.32
CA ASP A 325 28.96 -2.40 -48.02
C ASP A 325 27.63 -3.17 -48.08
N GLN A 326 27.69 -4.45 -48.48
CA GLN A 326 26.53 -5.33 -48.38
C GLN A 326 26.24 -5.60 -46.90
N ALA A 327 25.12 -5.08 -46.37
CA ALA A 327 24.71 -5.21 -44.98
C ALA A 327 23.26 -5.67 -44.88
N ILE A 328 23.07 -6.87 -44.31
CA ILE A 328 21.72 -7.44 -44.15
C ILE A 328 21.30 -7.32 -42.70
N VAL A 329 20.14 -6.71 -42.48
CA VAL A 329 19.53 -6.53 -41.16
C VAL A 329 18.15 -7.22 -41.10
N ASN A 330 17.65 -7.52 -39.89
CA ASN A 330 16.28 -7.97 -39.71
C ASN A 330 15.39 -6.77 -39.36
N GLY A 331 14.61 -6.32 -40.37
CA GLY A 331 13.83 -5.09 -40.17
C GLY A 331 12.72 -4.90 -41.20
N ASP A 332 12.03 -3.80 -41.08
CA ASP A 332 10.99 -3.35 -42.02
C ASP A 332 11.63 -2.42 -43.08
N PRO A 333 11.63 -2.81 -44.36
CA PRO A 333 12.33 -2.09 -45.44
C PRO A 333 11.78 -0.66 -45.62
N ASP A 334 10.47 -0.45 -45.52
CA ASP A 334 9.85 0.84 -45.72
C ASP A 334 10.21 1.81 -44.56
N ARG A 335 10.29 1.28 -43.37
CA ARG A 335 10.70 2.06 -42.18
C ARG A 335 12.17 2.42 -42.20
N ILE A 336 13.03 1.47 -42.58
CA ILE A 336 14.47 1.76 -42.75
C ILE A 336 14.70 2.77 -43.88
N LYS A 337 13.98 2.64 -44.99
CA LYS A 337 13.98 3.64 -46.08
C LYS A 337 13.59 5.03 -45.58
N GLN A 338 12.57 5.12 -44.72
CA GLN A 338 12.14 6.38 -44.09
C GLN A 338 13.24 7.00 -43.20
N VAL A 339 14.01 6.17 -42.42
CA VAL A 339 15.17 6.68 -41.66
C VAL A 339 16.19 7.31 -42.59
N PHE A 340 16.61 6.60 -43.64
CA PHE A 340 17.63 7.10 -44.57
C PHE A 340 17.15 8.39 -45.26
N LEU A 341 15.89 8.41 -45.70
CA LEU A 341 15.30 9.55 -46.37
C LEU A 341 15.24 10.79 -45.43
N ASN A 342 14.84 10.58 -44.18
CA ASN A 342 14.76 11.65 -43.19
C ASN A 342 16.12 12.28 -42.90
N LEU A 343 17.17 11.46 -42.77
CA LEU A 343 18.50 11.96 -42.47
C LEU A 343 19.12 12.65 -43.69
N ILE A 344 19.00 12.06 -44.88
CA ILE A 344 19.57 12.65 -46.12
C ILE A 344 18.82 13.91 -46.51
N SER A 345 17.48 13.93 -46.43
CA SER A 345 16.69 15.14 -46.75
C SER A 345 17.01 16.28 -45.77
N ASN A 346 17.22 15.95 -44.50
CA ASN A 346 17.62 16.90 -43.50
C ASN A 346 19.01 17.49 -43.79
N ALA A 347 20.00 16.66 -44.15
CA ALA A 347 21.30 17.10 -44.55
C ALA A 347 21.25 18.02 -45.80
N ILE A 348 20.43 17.68 -46.81
CA ILE A 348 20.26 18.52 -47.97
C ILE A 348 19.61 19.86 -47.62
N ALA A 349 18.59 19.88 -46.75
CA ALA A 349 17.86 21.09 -46.37
C ALA A 349 18.73 22.13 -45.64
N TYR A 350 19.69 21.63 -44.82
CA TYR A 350 20.57 22.51 -44.04
C TYR A 350 21.96 22.75 -44.63
N THR A 351 22.21 22.19 -45.82
CA THR A 351 23.48 22.44 -46.56
C THR A 351 23.28 23.65 -47.47
N PRO A 352 24.20 24.61 -47.46
CA PRO A 352 24.16 25.77 -48.35
C PRO A 352 24.34 25.39 -49.82
N GLU A 353 23.98 26.29 -50.74
CA GLU A 353 24.26 26.08 -52.17
C GLU A 353 25.75 25.81 -52.42
N LYS A 354 26.04 24.86 -53.33
CA LYS A 354 27.39 24.32 -53.59
C LYS A 354 28.01 23.50 -52.47
N GLY A 355 27.28 23.22 -51.38
CA GLY A 355 27.72 22.33 -50.32
C GLY A 355 27.72 20.89 -50.74
N THR A 356 28.18 20.02 -49.81
CA THR A 356 28.35 18.57 -50.05
C THR A 356 27.70 17.80 -48.90
N VAL A 357 26.93 16.77 -49.27
CA VAL A 357 26.42 15.74 -48.36
C VAL A 357 27.07 14.42 -48.71
N GLU A 358 27.77 13.81 -47.76
CA GLU A 358 28.43 12.52 -47.89
C GLU A 358 27.63 11.45 -47.18
N VAL A 359 27.31 10.38 -47.89
CA VAL A 359 26.57 9.23 -47.40
C VAL A 359 27.46 8.01 -47.43
N ASN A 360 27.46 7.26 -46.33
CA ASN A 360 28.30 6.09 -46.17
C ASN A 360 27.49 4.96 -45.51
N LEU A 361 27.67 3.73 -46.01
CA LEU A 361 27.18 2.49 -45.41
C LEU A 361 28.32 1.51 -45.32
N CYS A 362 28.65 1.11 -44.09
CA CYS A 362 29.75 0.14 -43.86
C CYS A 362 29.38 -0.83 -42.72
N LYS A 363 30.09 -1.95 -42.66
CA LYS A 363 29.99 -2.89 -41.53
C LYS A 363 31.00 -2.48 -40.45
N GLU A 364 30.54 -2.40 -39.21
CA GLU A 364 31.37 -2.16 -38.03
C GLU A 364 31.10 -3.22 -36.97
N GLY A 365 31.92 -4.27 -36.95
CA GLY A 365 31.71 -5.44 -36.11
C GLY A 365 30.41 -6.14 -36.44
N SER A 366 29.52 -6.30 -35.43
CA SER A 366 28.18 -6.90 -35.57
C SER A 366 27.09 -5.92 -35.99
N MET A 367 27.46 -4.68 -36.35
CA MET A 367 26.52 -3.61 -36.70
C MET A 367 26.73 -3.13 -38.15
N ALA A 368 25.64 -2.74 -38.78
CA ALA A 368 25.69 -1.91 -39.99
C ALA A 368 25.69 -0.45 -39.55
N LEU A 369 26.67 0.33 -39.99
CA LEU A 369 26.76 1.76 -39.78
C LEU A 369 26.36 2.52 -41.06
N PHE A 370 25.22 3.20 -40.98
CA PHE A 370 24.80 4.20 -41.95
C PHE A 370 25.15 5.58 -41.43
N SER A 371 25.87 6.39 -42.19
CA SER A 371 26.17 7.75 -41.79
C SER A 371 25.93 8.77 -42.90
N VAL A 372 25.43 9.94 -42.46
CA VAL A 372 25.22 11.09 -43.35
C VAL A 372 25.95 12.28 -42.76
N LYS A 373 26.90 12.83 -43.54
CA LYS A 373 27.69 13.97 -43.16
C LYS A 373 27.45 15.15 -44.12
N ASP A 374 27.10 16.30 -43.55
CA ASP A 374 26.95 17.55 -44.32
C ASP A 374 28.01 18.58 -43.89
N ASN A 375 28.25 19.57 -44.75
CA ASN A 375 29.06 20.74 -44.47
C ASN A 375 28.19 21.99 -44.29
N GLY A 376 27.02 21.83 -43.71
CA GLY A 376 25.98 22.85 -43.50
C GLY A 376 26.23 23.78 -42.30
N ALA A 377 25.16 24.37 -41.83
CA ALA A 377 25.21 25.36 -40.76
C ALA A 377 25.65 24.80 -39.40
N GLY A 378 25.58 23.47 -39.24
CA GLY A 378 25.78 22.81 -37.95
C GLY A 378 24.70 23.10 -36.94
N ILE A 379 24.77 22.47 -35.78
CA ILE A 379 23.82 22.57 -34.68
C ILE A 379 24.51 23.19 -33.47
N SER A 380 23.85 24.08 -32.76
CA SER A 380 24.39 24.68 -31.54
C SER A 380 24.47 23.64 -30.40
N PRO A 381 25.40 23.76 -29.45
CA PRO A 381 25.48 22.87 -28.30
C PRO A 381 24.21 22.89 -27.45
N GLU A 382 23.46 23.99 -27.45
CA GLU A 382 22.20 24.16 -26.72
C GLU A 382 21.06 23.39 -27.40
N ASP A 383 21.05 23.31 -28.73
CA ASP A 383 20.02 22.60 -29.50
C ASP A 383 20.26 21.08 -29.54
N LEU A 384 21.53 20.63 -29.49
CA LEU A 384 21.90 19.21 -29.65
C LEU A 384 21.09 18.23 -28.77
N PRO A 385 20.84 18.50 -27.49
CA PRO A 385 20.03 17.60 -26.64
C PRO A 385 18.59 17.45 -27.11
N HIS A 386 18.05 18.44 -27.83
CA HIS A 386 16.64 18.58 -28.16
C HIS A 386 16.25 18.19 -29.58
N ILE A 387 17.24 18.00 -30.51
CA ILE A 387 16.95 17.74 -31.91
C ILE A 387 16.12 16.50 -32.21
N PHE A 388 16.06 15.55 -31.29
CA PHE A 388 15.23 14.35 -31.40
C PHE A 388 13.86 14.50 -30.74
N GLU A 389 13.58 15.66 -30.11
CA GLU A 389 12.24 15.98 -29.61
C GLU A 389 11.30 16.28 -30.76
N ARG A 390 10.01 16.00 -30.57
CA ARG A 390 8.98 16.24 -31.58
C ARG A 390 8.76 17.74 -31.78
N PHE A 391 8.55 18.12 -33.03
CA PHE A 391 8.34 19.52 -33.44
C PHE A 391 9.50 20.45 -33.06
N TYR A 392 10.63 19.91 -32.56
CA TYR A 392 11.76 20.75 -32.23
C TYR A 392 12.44 21.29 -33.49
N ARG A 393 12.69 22.60 -33.47
CA ARG A 393 13.39 23.35 -34.55
C ARG A 393 14.24 24.41 -33.87
N GLY A 394 15.52 24.45 -34.13
CA GLY A 394 16.42 25.49 -33.65
C GLY A 394 15.99 26.90 -34.15
N ASP A 395 16.26 27.94 -33.35
CA ASP A 395 15.75 29.30 -33.58
C ASP A 395 16.08 29.90 -34.97
N LYS A 396 17.19 29.48 -35.56
CA LYS A 396 17.60 29.96 -36.89
C LYS A 396 16.88 29.27 -38.07
N SER A 397 16.21 28.13 -37.83
CA SER A 397 15.46 27.38 -38.85
C SER A 397 14.00 27.78 -38.96
N ARG A 398 13.55 28.76 -38.15
CA ARG A 398 12.16 29.29 -38.18
C ARG A 398 11.86 30.15 -39.40
N THR A 399 12.87 30.57 -40.18
CA THR A 399 12.65 31.22 -41.47
C THR A 399 12.14 30.22 -42.48
N HIS A 400 10.94 30.45 -42.97
CA HIS A 400 10.22 29.61 -43.95
C HIS A 400 11.02 29.40 -45.22
N THR A 401 11.82 28.32 -45.27
CA THR A 401 12.21 27.74 -46.57
C THR A 401 11.13 26.70 -46.96
N PRO A 402 10.66 26.69 -48.20
CA PRO A 402 9.60 25.76 -48.67
C PRO A 402 9.89 24.26 -48.41
N THR A 403 11.14 23.92 -48.16
CA THR A 403 11.65 22.55 -47.88
C THR A 403 11.75 22.21 -46.42
N SER A 404 11.41 23.11 -45.49
CA SER A 404 11.56 22.86 -44.04
C SER A 404 10.49 21.93 -43.52
N GLY A 405 10.91 20.75 -42.99
CA GLY A 405 10.03 19.77 -42.35
C GLY A 405 9.39 20.26 -41.05
N PHE A 406 8.45 19.48 -40.50
CA PHE A 406 7.68 19.82 -39.30
C PHE A 406 8.44 19.54 -37.98
N GLY A 407 9.73 19.16 -38.03
CA GLY A 407 10.48 18.77 -36.84
C GLY A 407 10.15 17.37 -36.30
N LEU A 408 9.50 16.53 -37.14
CA LEU A 408 9.14 15.15 -36.79
C LEU A 408 10.12 14.13 -37.36
N GLY A 409 10.83 14.44 -38.44
CA GLY A 409 11.68 13.48 -39.15
C GLY A 409 12.79 12.84 -38.28
N LEU A 410 13.49 13.63 -37.46
CA LEU A 410 14.54 13.10 -36.58
C LEU A 410 13.98 12.26 -35.41
N SER A 411 12.85 12.65 -34.84
CA SER A 411 12.18 11.86 -33.80
C SER A 411 11.68 10.52 -34.34
N ILE A 412 11.15 10.50 -35.56
CA ILE A 412 10.74 9.29 -36.29
C ILE A 412 11.95 8.40 -36.60
N ALA A 413 13.05 9.00 -37.11
CA ALA A 413 14.28 8.24 -37.42
C ALA A 413 14.86 7.59 -36.15
N LYS A 414 14.90 8.29 -35.04
CA LYS A 414 15.33 7.75 -33.75
C LYS A 414 14.43 6.60 -33.31
N TRP A 415 13.14 6.78 -33.30
CA TRP A 415 12.19 5.75 -32.88
C TRP A 415 12.29 4.48 -33.74
N ILE A 416 12.32 4.62 -35.08
CA ILE A 416 12.46 3.46 -35.99
C ILE A 416 13.77 2.74 -35.70
N THR A 417 14.88 3.46 -35.57
CA THR A 417 16.19 2.89 -35.27
C THR A 417 16.19 2.08 -33.97
N GLU A 418 15.65 2.66 -32.88
CA GLU A 418 15.55 2.00 -31.58
C GLU A 418 14.65 0.75 -31.63
N LYS A 419 13.56 0.80 -32.40
CA LYS A 419 12.67 -0.37 -32.59
C LYS A 419 13.32 -1.50 -33.39
N HIS A 420 14.31 -1.20 -34.19
CA HIS A 420 15.14 -2.20 -34.87
C HIS A 420 16.32 -2.70 -34.02
N GLY A 421 16.39 -2.31 -32.73
CA GLY A 421 17.48 -2.67 -31.82
C GLY A 421 18.77 -1.92 -32.11
N GLY A 422 18.68 -0.82 -32.87
CA GLY A 422 19.77 0.04 -33.24
C GLY A 422 19.93 1.27 -32.35
N LYS A 423 20.89 2.13 -32.73
CA LYS A 423 21.21 3.40 -32.04
C LYS A 423 21.44 4.48 -33.08
N ILE A 424 20.99 5.71 -32.80
CA ILE A 424 21.32 6.90 -33.60
C ILE A 424 22.15 7.85 -32.79
N GLU A 425 23.22 8.40 -33.41
CA GLU A 425 24.14 9.37 -32.83
C GLU A 425 24.25 10.59 -33.72
N VAL A 426 24.65 11.71 -33.14
CA VAL A 426 24.87 12.97 -33.83
C VAL A 426 26.14 13.62 -33.31
N GLU A 427 26.96 14.09 -34.22
CA GLU A 427 28.09 15.00 -33.99
C GLU A 427 27.92 16.23 -34.84
N SER A 428 27.96 17.39 -34.22
CA SER A 428 27.79 18.65 -34.95
C SER A 428 28.64 19.76 -34.34
N GLN A 429 29.15 20.61 -35.22
CA GLN A 429 29.80 21.84 -34.82
C GLN A 429 29.25 22.99 -35.64
N LEU A 430 28.92 24.06 -34.96
CA LEU A 430 28.32 25.24 -35.60
C LEU A 430 29.21 25.75 -36.73
N LYS A 431 28.65 25.98 -37.92
CA LYS A 431 29.31 26.38 -39.16
C LYS A 431 30.34 25.39 -39.77
N GLN A 432 30.39 24.18 -39.25
CA GLN A 432 31.26 23.11 -39.81
C GLN A 432 30.46 21.95 -40.39
N GLY A 433 29.19 21.85 -40.06
CA GLY A 433 28.29 20.81 -40.51
C GLY A 433 27.88 19.81 -39.42
N THR A 434 27.17 18.77 -39.83
CA THR A 434 26.62 17.74 -38.95
C THR A 434 26.90 16.36 -39.51
N THR A 435 27.12 15.39 -38.61
CA THR A 435 27.22 13.97 -38.95
C THR A 435 26.22 13.20 -38.12
N PHE A 436 25.26 12.55 -38.77
CA PHE A 436 24.37 11.58 -38.16
C PHE A 436 24.91 10.17 -38.40
N ARG A 437 24.86 9.29 -37.39
CA ARG A 437 25.25 7.89 -37.48
C ARG A 437 24.10 7.02 -36.96
N VAL A 438 23.73 6.01 -37.74
CA VAL A 438 22.71 5.02 -37.39
C VAL A 438 23.37 3.65 -37.38
N TYR A 439 23.28 2.96 -36.27
CA TYR A 439 23.78 1.62 -36.06
C TYR A 439 22.60 0.65 -36.05
N LEU A 440 22.63 -0.38 -36.91
CA LEU A 440 21.59 -1.43 -36.95
C LEU A 440 22.27 -2.80 -36.80
N PRO A 441 21.71 -3.71 -35.98
CA PRO A 441 22.30 -5.05 -35.82
C PRO A 441 22.23 -5.84 -37.13
N LEU A 442 23.40 -6.39 -37.54
CA LEU A 442 23.47 -7.30 -38.67
C LEU A 442 22.82 -8.64 -38.33
N VAL A 443 22.23 -9.28 -39.33
CA VAL A 443 21.82 -10.69 -39.24
C VAL A 443 23.10 -11.51 -39.29
N GLU A 444 23.35 -12.33 -38.27
CA GLU A 444 24.40 -13.36 -38.33
C GLU A 444 24.07 -14.32 -39.48
N GLU A 445 25.08 -14.61 -40.32
CA GLU A 445 24.96 -15.52 -41.45
C GLU A 445 24.68 -16.96 -41.05
#